data_a79db4626920276b288f26a81de5151d
#
_entry.id   a79db4626920276b288f26a81de5151d
#
_cell.length_a   1.000
_cell.length_b   1.000
_cell.length_c   1.000
_cell.angle_alpha   90.00
_cell.angle_beta   90.00
_cell.angle_gamma   90.00
#
_symmetry.space_group_name_H-M   'P 1'
#
loop_
_entity.id
_entity.type
_entity.pdbx_description
1 polymer ?
#
loop_
_entity_poly.entity_id
_entity_poly.type
_entity_poly.pdbx_seq_one_letter_code
_entity_poly.pdbx_strand_id
1 'polypeptide(L)'
;MKKLFTLILPVIFIASCSMEEAVEQASDPLDTTYFTEFMPCEAGPDFNSENMTAMIAEWQKLLTAEELQGVWGYAPAVDTNSVGDTGWWEIQWTSEEAADAAWEDWVDNEDALAWQEKYASVLQCDGESRNAFDSVFPIPSATYGELPESGYFYTEVYVCELNSGYSKEDAISFLPGFRDAVAESDYADTSYHLGNYFFHEDPSSFLWMNFTNSKESMSKAASSFEANVREKMFPLFSEFASCGEQMDLYNGYTLYWSADKEFMPNFPSN
;
A
#
# COMPACT_ATOMS: atom_id res chain seq x y z
N MET A 1 -17.74 -78.95 41.37
CA MET A 1 -16.95 -77.76 41.54
C MET A 1 -16.87 -77.07 40.17
N LYS A 2 -17.77 -76.13 39.88
CA LYS A 2 -17.80 -75.33 38.62
C LYS A 2 -17.11 -74.02 38.91
N LYS A 3 -15.96 -73.79 38.24
CA LYS A 3 -15.25 -72.50 38.29
C LYS A 3 -15.87 -71.58 37.27
N LEU A 4 -16.45 -70.46 37.79
CA LEU A 4 -16.99 -69.35 37.00
C LEU A 4 -15.82 -68.44 36.61
N PHE A 5 -15.53 -68.30 35.30
CA PHE A 5 -14.55 -67.35 34.80
C PHE A 5 -15.29 -66.06 34.44
N THR A 6 -15.03 -65.02 35.24
CA THR A 6 -15.54 -63.66 34.98
C THR A 6 -14.60 -62.97 34.00
N LEU A 7 -15.09 -62.72 32.77
CA LEU A 7 -14.38 -62.00 31.74
C LEU A 7 -14.59 -60.50 31.98
N ILE A 8 -13.54 -59.77 32.37
CA ILE A 8 -13.53 -58.30 32.48
C ILE A 8 -13.09 -57.76 31.12
N LEU A 9 -14.03 -57.09 30.41
CA LEU A 9 -13.73 -56.35 29.19
C LEU A 9 -13.24 -54.96 29.60
N PRO A 10 -12.06 -54.54 29.12
CA PRO A 10 -11.65 -53.13 29.32
C PRO A 10 -12.40 -52.26 28.32
N VAL A 11 -13.19 -51.31 28.80
CA VAL A 11 -13.79 -50.24 28.00
C VAL A 11 -12.67 -49.24 27.69
N ILE A 12 -12.22 -49.26 26.46
CA ILE A 12 -11.30 -48.24 25.93
C ILE A 12 -12.15 -46.98 25.64
N PHE A 13 -12.04 -45.94 26.49
CA PHE A 13 -12.50 -44.61 26.19
C PHE A 13 -11.56 -44.00 25.14
N ILE A 14 -11.99 -43.97 23.90
CA ILE A 14 -11.36 -43.15 22.87
C ILE A 14 -11.81 -41.71 23.16
N ALA A 15 -10.96 -40.94 23.83
CA ALA A 15 -11.10 -39.50 23.89
C ALA A 15 -10.82 -38.95 22.49
N SER A 16 -11.88 -38.68 21.76
CA SER A 16 -11.82 -37.91 20.51
C SER A 16 -11.50 -36.48 20.90
N CYS A 17 -10.22 -36.12 20.89
CA CYS A 17 -9.83 -34.71 20.83
C CYS A 17 -10.24 -34.19 19.46
N SER A 18 -11.39 -33.54 19.38
CA SER A 18 -11.65 -32.61 18.30
C SER A 18 -10.62 -31.48 18.41
N MET A 19 -9.58 -31.52 17.59
CA MET A 19 -8.81 -30.34 17.28
C MET A 19 -9.79 -29.45 16.49
N GLU A 20 -10.44 -28.52 17.20
CA GLU A 20 -10.92 -27.29 16.57
C GLU A 20 -9.63 -26.60 16.10
N GLU A 21 -9.35 -26.69 14.81
CA GLU A 21 -8.46 -25.74 14.15
C GLU A 21 -9.05 -24.38 14.44
N ALA A 22 -8.38 -23.61 15.29
CA ALA A 22 -8.65 -22.20 15.41
C ALA A 22 -8.40 -21.60 14.02
N VAL A 23 -9.47 -21.34 13.29
CA VAL A 23 -9.39 -20.50 12.09
C VAL A 23 -8.90 -19.16 12.60
N GLU A 24 -7.64 -18.88 12.37
CA GLU A 24 -7.03 -17.58 12.64
C GLU A 24 -7.86 -16.59 11.82
N GLN A 25 -8.73 -15.88 12.51
CA GLN A 25 -9.61 -14.90 11.87
C GLN A 25 -8.68 -13.80 11.37
N ALA A 26 -8.55 -13.66 10.05
CA ALA A 26 -7.76 -12.60 9.46
C ALA A 26 -8.21 -11.27 10.09
N SER A 27 -7.26 -10.48 10.59
CA SER A 27 -7.53 -9.15 11.13
C SER A 27 -8.18 -8.28 10.06
N ASP A 28 -9.10 -7.39 10.45
CA ASP A 28 -9.65 -6.41 9.51
C ASP A 28 -8.47 -5.55 8.99
N PRO A 29 -8.34 -5.35 7.66
CA PRO A 29 -7.29 -4.48 7.11
C PRO A 29 -7.25 -3.09 7.74
N LEU A 30 -8.37 -2.59 8.26
CA LEU A 30 -8.48 -1.31 8.95
C LEU A 30 -7.97 -1.33 10.40
N ASP A 31 -7.66 -2.51 10.97
CA ASP A 31 -7.05 -2.62 12.30
C ASP A 31 -5.55 -2.23 12.29
N THR A 32 -4.96 -2.05 11.09
CA THR A 32 -3.56 -1.68 10.92
C THR A 32 -3.44 -0.29 10.30
N THR A 33 -2.71 0.58 11.00
CA THR A 33 -2.25 1.87 10.47
C THR A 33 -0.75 1.78 10.27
N TYR A 34 -0.27 2.25 9.12
CA TYR A 34 1.15 2.34 8.83
C TYR A 34 1.61 3.79 8.87
N PHE A 35 2.87 3.99 9.23
CA PHE A 35 3.55 5.26 9.03
C PHE A 35 4.14 5.25 7.62
N THR A 36 3.80 6.24 6.80
CA THR A 36 4.19 6.29 5.39
C THR A 36 4.81 7.64 5.07
N GLU A 37 5.91 7.63 4.32
CA GLU A 37 6.58 8.85 3.88
C GLU A 37 6.61 8.92 2.36
N PHE A 38 6.37 10.10 1.80
CA PHE A 38 6.57 10.38 0.38
C PHE A 38 7.69 11.40 0.21
N MET A 39 8.74 11.02 -0.51
CA MET A 39 9.84 11.91 -0.91
C MET A 39 9.64 12.37 -2.35
N PRO A 40 9.76 13.69 -2.65
CA PRO A 40 9.81 14.14 -4.03
C PRO A 40 11.10 13.72 -4.70
N CYS A 41 11.00 13.28 -5.96
CA CYS A 41 12.13 12.81 -6.75
C CYS A 41 12.14 13.45 -8.13
N GLU A 42 13.34 13.73 -8.63
CA GLU A 42 13.60 14.24 -9.98
C GLU A 42 14.42 13.23 -10.78
N ALA A 43 13.97 12.95 -12.01
CA ALA A 43 14.70 12.10 -12.95
C ALA A 43 15.95 12.83 -13.46
N GLY A 44 17.09 12.20 -13.36
CA GLY A 44 18.35 12.73 -13.88
C GLY A 44 18.57 12.42 -15.37
N PRO A 45 19.65 12.93 -15.98
CA PRO A 45 19.94 12.73 -17.41
C PRO A 45 20.19 11.26 -17.80
N ASP A 46 20.56 10.41 -16.84
CA ASP A 46 20.82 8.98 -17.05
C ASP A 46 19.62 8.11 -16.64
N PHE A 47 18.44 8.71 -16.40
CA PHE A 47 17.22 8.00 -16.05
C PHE A 47 16.75 7.10 -17.20
N ASN A 48 16.83 5.80 -16.99
CA ASN A 48 16.33 4.77 -17.89
C ASN A 48 16.15 3.44 -17.14
N SER A 49 15.48 2.47 -17.78
CA SER A 49 15.14 1.18 -17.15
C SER A 49 16.35 0.39 -16.66
N GLU A 50 17.47 0.38 -17.41
CA GLU A 50 18.67 -0.36 -17.04
C GLU A 50 19.32 0.24 -15.79
N ASN A 51 19.50 1.56 -15.78
CA ASN A 51 20.09 2.27 -14.65
C ASN A 51 19.21 2.23 -13.40
N MET A 52 17.87 2.34 -13.58
CA MET A 52 16.92 2.18 -12.47
C MET A 52 17.00 0.77 -11.87
N THR A 53 17.05 -0.27 -12.70
CA THR A 53 17.19 -1.65 -12.22
C THR A 53 18.48 -1.84 -11.43
N ALA A 54 19.61 -1.31 -11.94
CA ALA A 54 20.90 -1.40 -11.25
C ALA A 54 20.89 -0.62 -9.92
N MET A 55 20.30 0.57 -9.92
CA MET A 55 20.15 1.41 -8.73
C MET A 55 19.35 0.70 -7.63
N ILE A 56 18.18 0.13 -7.96
CA ILE A 56 17.33 -0.59 -7.01
C ILE A 56 18.01 -1.86 -6.50
N ALA A 57 18.67 -2.64 -7.38
CA ALA A 57 19.35 -3.86 -6.99
C ALA A 57 20.53 -3.62 -6.01
N GLU A 58 21.19 -2.46 -6.08
CA GLU A 58 22.21 -2.09 -5.11
C GLU A 58 21.60 -1.51 -3.83
N TRP A 59 20.58 -0.67 -3.95
CA TRP A 59 19.87 -0.11 -2.81
C TRP A 59 19.25 -1.17 -1.90
N GLN A 60 18.62 -2.19 -2.46
CA GLN A 60 18.00 -3.27 -1.65
C GLN A 60 19.01 -4.00 -0.75
N LYS A 61 20.29 -4.04 -1.12
CA LYS A 61 21.36 -4.65 -0.30
C LYS A 61 21.76 -3.80 0.92
N LEU A 62 21.38 -2.52 0.91
CA LEU A 62 21.63 -1.58 2.00
C LEU A 62 20.51 -1.59 3.04
N LEU A 63 19.36 -2.23 2.73
CA LEU A 63 18.23 -2.28 3.63
C LEU A 63 18.51 -3.20 4.82
N THR A 64 18.45 -2.64 6.02
CA THR A 64 18.70 -3.35 7.29
C THR A 64 17.47 -3.33 8.21
N ALA A 65 16.55 -2.39 8.02
CA ALA A 65 15.38 -2.22 8.88
C ALA A 65 14.36 -3.35 8.67
N GLU A 66 14.07 -4.10 9.73
CA GLU A 66 13.07 -5.18 9.72
C GLU A 66 11.64 -4.66 9.65
N GLU A 67 11.43 -3.43 10.13
CA GLU A 67 10.14 -2.74 10.22
C GLU A 67 9.69 -2.10 8.91
N LEU A 68 10.56 -2.10 7.88
CA LEU A 68 10.22 -1.63 6.53
C LEU A 68 9.23 -2.60 5.88
N GLN A 69 8.04 -2.10 5.53
CA GLN A 69 6.95 -2.90 4.98
C GLN A 69 6.97 -2.94 3.45
N GLY A 70 7.21 -1.81 2.82
CA GLY A 70 7.27 -1.70 1.37
C GLY A 70 7.82 -0.37 0.91
N VAL A 71 8.26 -0.35 -0.35
CA VAL A 71 8.72 0.88 -1.03
C VAL A 71 8.22 0.88 -2.46
N TRP A 72 7.68 2.02 -2.89
CA TRP A 72 7.16 2.20 -4.23
C TRP A 72 7.69 3.48 -4.85
N GLY A 73 7.87 3.46 -6.16
CA GLY A 73 8.25 4.63 -6.96
C GLY A 73 7.12 5.04 -7.88
N TYR A 74 6.91 6.35 -8.03
CA TYR A 74 5.85 6.93 -8.85
C TYR A 74 6.46 7.86 -9.88
N ALA A 75 6.13 7.65 -11.16
CA ALA A 75 6.46 8.56 -12.24
C ALA A 75 5.18 9.20 -12.79
N PRO A 76 5.13 10.52 -13.04
CA PRO A 76 3.97 11.17 -13.61
C PRO A 76 3.51 10.47 -14.89
N ALA A 77 2.22 10.16 -15.00
CA ALA A 77 1.62 9.55 -16.18
C ALA A 77 1.14 10.60 -17.20
N VAL A 78 1.04 11.85 -16.75
CA VAL A 78 0.62 13.02 -17.55
C VAL A 78 1.37 14.27 -17.09
N ASP A 79 1.50 15.26 -17.95
CA ASP A 79 2.13 16.56 -17.70
C ASP A 79 1.19 17.58 -17.02
N THR A 80 -0.05 17.17 -16.74
CA THR A 80 -1.08 18.02 -16.13
C THR A 80 -1.26 17.76 -14.63
N ASN A 81 -0.41 16.94 -14.00
CA ASN A 81 -0.41 16.75 -12.55
C ASN A 81 -0.19 18.07 -11.81
N SER A 82 -0.78 18.20 -10.62
CA SER A 82 -0.74 19.43 -9.81
C SER A 82 0.69 19.84 -9.42
N VAL A 83 1.58 18.83 -9.30
CA VAL A 83 3.00 19.01 -8.96
C VAL A 83 3.93 18.82 -10.19
N GLY A 84 3.38 18.92 -11.40
CA GLY A 84 4.13 18.83 -12.66
C GLY A 84 4.73 17.46 -12.90
N ASP A 85 6.03 17.42 -13.17
CA ASP A 85 6.81 16.23 -13.49
C ASP A 85 7.53 15.63 -12.27
N THR A 86 7.17 16.04 -11.04
CA THR A 86 7.70 15.46 -9.80
C THR A 86 7.30 13.99 -9.67
N GLY A 87 8.30 13.12 -9.58
CA GLY A 87 8.12 11.74 -9.15
C GLY A 87 8.10 11.63 -7.63
N TRP A 88 7.68 10.47 -7.14
CA TRP A 88 7.64 10.22 -5.70
C TRP A 88 8.26 8.88 -5.37
N TRP A 89 8.87 8.82 -4.18
CA TRP A 89 9.34 7.60 -3.56
C TRP A 89 8.56 7.44 -2.25
N GLU A 90 7.69 6.44 -2.20
CA GLU A 90 6.90 6.09 -1.02
C GLU A 90 7.64 5.04 -0.21
N ILE A 91 7.71 5.25 1.11
CA ILE A 91 8.30 4.31 2.06
C ILE A 91 7.27 4.05 3.16
N GLN A 92 6.94 2.80 3.39
CA GLN A 92 5.97 2.39 4.41
C GLN A 92 6.65 1.64 5.55
N TRP A 93 6.36 2.05 6.77
CA TRP A 93 6.91 1.55 8.01
C TRP A 93 5.81 1.02 8.94
N THR A 94 6.19 0.19 9.92
CA THR A 94 5.28 -0.23 10.99
C THR A 94 4.95 0.89 11.96
N SER A 95 5.84 1.88 12.15
CA SER A 95 5.67 3.04 13.03
C SER A 95 6.60 4.18 12.66
N GLU A 96 6.34 5.38 13.20
CA GLU A 96 7.20 6.56 13.11
C GLU A 96 8.58 6.30 13.74
N GLU A 97 8.62 5.66 14.92
CA GLU A 97 9.88 5.35 15.60
C GLU A 97 10.78 4.44 14.76
N ALA A 98 10.18 3.51 13.99
CA ALA A 98 10.94 2.65 13.07
C ALA A 98 11.51 3.46 11.90
N ALA A 99 10.75 4.41 11.35
CA ALA A 99 11.21 5.32 10.31
C ALA A 99 12.37 6.19 10.80
N ASP A 100 12.22 6.82 11.95
CA ASP A 100 13.25 7.68 12.55
C ASP A 100 14.56 6.94 12.77
N ALA A 101 14.50 5.74 13.36
CA ALA A 101 15.68 4.91 13.57
C ALA A 101 16.38 4.51 12.26
N ALA A 102 15.60 4.18 11.22
CA ALA A 102 16.13 3.84 9.92
C ALA A 102 16.79 5.05 9.21
N TRP A 103 16.22 6.26 9.36
CA TRP A 103 16.80 7.48 8.83
C TRP A 103 18.10 7.88 9.57
N GLU A 104 18.15 7.73 10.91
CA GLU A 104 19.39 7.93 11.67
C GLU A 104 20.51 7.01 11.16
N ASP A 105 20.22 5.71 10.98
CA ASP A 105 21.19 4.75 10.44
C ASP A 105 21.60 5.08 9.00
N TRP A 106 20.66 5.55 8.16
CA TRP A 106 20.91 5.86 6.76
C TRP A 106 21.87 7.02 6.56
N VAL A 107 21.72 8.12 7.30
CA VAL A 107 22.56 9.32 7.16
C VAL A 107 24.00 9.12 7.63
N ASP A 108 24.22 8.14 8.50
CA ASP A 108 25.56 7.78 9.00
C ASP A 108 26.19 6.61 8.22
N ASN A 109 25.48 5.99 7.27
CA ASN A 109 25.93 4.84 6.49
C ASN A 109 26.76 5.28 5.27
N GLU A 110 28.07 5.05 5.30
CA GLU A 110 28.98 5.41 4.21
C GLU A 110 28.62 4.73 2.87
N ASP A 111 28.11 3.48 2.90
CA ASP A 111 27.69 2.77 1.69
C ASP A 111 26.40 3.37 1.10
N ALA A 112 25.49 3.82 1.94
CA ALA A 112 24.29 4.51 1.51
C ALA A 112 24.58 5.87 0.87
N LEU A 113 25.49 6.65 1.46
CA LEU A 113 25.95 7.92 0.89
C LEU A 113 26.70 7.71 -0.45
N ALA A 114 27.54 6.68 -0.54
CA ALA A 114 28.21 6.33 -1.79
C ALA A 114 27.23 5.88 -2.87
N TRP A 115 26.15 5.16 -2.51
CA TRP A 115 25.08 4.80 -3.43
C TRP A 115 24.33 6.03 -3.94
N GLN A 116 23.98 6.98 -3.07
CA GLN A 116 23.31 8.23 -3.45
C GLN A 116 24.18 9.04 -4.44
N GLU A 117 25.49 9.19 -4.17
CA GLU A 117 26.41 9.88 -5.07
C GLU A 117 26.51 9.17 -6.43
N LYS A 118 26.61 7.85 -6.42
CA LYS A 118 26.74 7.01 -7.64
C LYS A 118 25.55 7.15 -8.56
N TYR A 119 24.34 7.22 -8.02
CA TYR A 119 23.10 7.23 -8.78
C TYR A 119 22.42 8.61 -8.89
N ALA A 120 23.12 9.67 -8.48
CA ALA A 120 22.59 11.05 -8.54
C ALA A 120 22.21 11.51 -9.95
N SER A 121 22.85 10.96 -11.02
CA SER A 121 22.45 11.26 -12.41
C SER A 121 21.26 10.40 -12.90
N VAL A 122 20.84 9.39 -12.15
CA VAL A 122 19.71 8.53 -12.47
C VAL A 122 18.44 9.08 -11.83
N LEU A 123 18.39 9.18 -10.52
CA LEU A 123 17.27 9.68 -9.76
C LEU A 123 17.76 10.38 -8.50
N GLN A 124 17.22 11.56 -8.22
CA GLN A 124 17.47 12.30 -6.99
C GLN A 124 16.18 12.47 -6.22
N CYS A 125 16.16 12.00 -4.97
CA CYS A 125 15.04 12.20 -4.07
C CYS A 125 15.46 13.09 -2.90
N ASP A 126 14.60 14.03 -2.53
CA ASP A 126 14.84 14.95 -1.42
C ASP A 126 14.21 14.41 -0.13
N GLY A 127 15.03 13.74 0.68
CA GLY A 127 14.61 13.20 1.96
C GLY A 127 14.28 14.26 3.02
N GLU A 128 14.77 15.51 2.87
CA GLU A 128 14.44 16.60 3.79
C GLU A 128 13.05 17.17 3.52
N SER A 129 12.57 17.06 2.27
CA SER A 129 11.23 17.51 1.84
C SER A 129 10.18 16.40 1.87
N ARG A 130 10.43 15.29 2.57
CA ARG A 130 9.46 14.20 2.68
C ARG A 130 8.25 14.61 3.51
N ASN A 131 7.08 14.15 3.09
CA ASN A 131 5.82 14.32 3.82
C ASN A 131 5.46 13.00 4.51
N ALA A 132 5.05 13.08 5.78
CA ALA A 132 4.63 11.94 6.58
C ALA A 132 3.11 11.80 6.64
N PHE A 133 2.65 10.54 6.65
CA PHE A 133 1.24 10.18 6.66
C PHE A 133 0.98 9.00 7.58
N ASP A 134 -0.20 8.99 8.17
CA ASP A 134 -0.81 7.77 8.71
C ASP A 134 -1.66 7.13 7.61
N SER A 135 -1.31 5.94 7.16
CA SER A 135 -2.01 5.29 6.05
C SER A 135 -2.78 4.05 6.48
N VAL A 136 -3.96 3.88 5.87
CA VAL A 136 -4.84 2.71 6.03
C VAL A 136 -5.27 2.18 4.67
N PHE A 137 -5.43 0.86 4.56
CA PHE A 137 -5.74 0.18 3.30
C PHE A 137 -7.03 -0.63 3.43
N PRO A 138 -8.22 0.00 3.29
CA PRO A 138 -9.50 -0.68 3.45
C PRO A 138 -9.72 -1.80 2.44
N ILE A 139 -9.13 -1.67 1.26
CA ILE A 139 -9.12 -2.69 0.21
C ILE A 139 -7.66 -3.02 -0.08
N PRO A 140 -7.12 -4.12 0.48
CA PRO A 140 -5.74 -4.52 0.27
C PRO A 140 -5.44 -4.90 -1.19
N SER A 141 -4.17 -4.80 -1.56
CA SER A 141 -3.69 -5.30 -2.84
C SER A 141 -4.04 -6.79 -3.02
N ALA A 142 -4.19 -7.21 -4.27
CA ALA A 142 -4.59 -8.56 -4.69
C ALA A 142 -6.02 -9.00 -4.30
N THR A 143 -6.85 -8.13 -3.69
CA THR A 143 -8.25 -8.44 -3.39
C THR A 143 -9.06 -8.71 -4.67
N TYR A 144 -8.83 -7.95 -5.74
CA TYR A 144 -9.57 -8.01 -7.00
C TYR A 144 -8.71 -8.45 -8.18
N GLY A 145 -7.77 -9.34 -7.96
CA GLY A 145 -6.90 -9.93 -8.97
C GLY A 145 -5.43 -9.86 -8.60
N GLU A 146 -4.62 -10.63 -9.29
CA GLU A 146 -3.18 -10.71 -9.06
C GLU A 146 -2.49 -9.40 -9.49
N LEU A 147 -1.43 -9.05 -8.76
CA LEU A 147 -0.55 -7.95 -9.13
C LEU A 147 0.36 -8.40 -10.29
N PRO A 148 0.75 -7.47 -11.19
CA PRO A 148 1.70 -7.79 -12.25
C PRO A 148 3.06 -8.23 -11.70
N GLU A 149 3.65 -9.29 -12.27
CA GLU A 149 5.00 -9.75 -11.91
C GLU A 149 6.08 -8.66 -12.06
N SER A 150 5.83 -7.65 -12.92
CA SER A 150 6.72 -6.51 -13.09
C SER A 150 6.75 -5.56 -11.88
N GLY A 151 5.79 -5.68 -10.97
CA GLY A 151 5.55 -4.72 -9.90
C GLY A 151 4.87 -3.42 -10.35
N TYR A 152 4.47 -3.33 -11.62
CA TYR A 152 3.80 -2.14 -12.15
C TYR A 152 2.38 -2.00 -11.59
N PHE A 153 1.98 -0.75 -11.33
CA PHE A 153 0.60 -0.36 -11.07
C PHE A 153 0.31 1.03 -11.65
N TYR A 154 -0.97 1.34 -11.83
CA TYR A 154 -1.46 2.66 -12.20
C TYR A 154 -2.24 3.24 -11.04
N THR A 155 -2.05 4.52 -10.73
CA THR A 155 -2.75 5.17 -9.60
C THR A 155 -3.34 6.52 -9.98
N GLU A 156 -4.49 6.81 -9.36
CA GLU A 156 -5.16 8.10 -9.31
C GLU A 156 -5.11 8.62 -7.88
N VAL A 157 -4.67 9.86 -7.72
CA VAL A 157 -4.50 10.52 -6.43
C VAL A 157 -5.41 11.74 -6.36
N TYR A 158 -6.25 11.78 -5.34
CA TYR A 158 -7.07 12.94 -4.99
C TYR A 158 -6.59 13.51 -3.67
N VAL A 159 -6.39 14.83 -3.63
CA VAL A 159 -6.20 15.55 -2.37
C VAL A 159 -7.57 15.91 -1.81
N CYS A 160 -7.85 15.45 -0.61
CA CYS A 160 -9.14 15.63 0.04
C CYS A 160 -8.97 16.37 1.37
N GLU A 161 -10.00 17.10 1.76
CA GLU A 161 -10.07 17.84 3.02
C GLU A 161 -11.29 17.39 3.82
N LEU A 162 -11.13 17.28 5.13
CA LEU A 162 -12.25 17.00 6.03
C LEU A 162 -13.09 18.28 6.21
N ASN A 163 -14.40 18.09 6.18
CA ASN A 163 -15.33 19.17 6.44
C ASN A 163 -15.26 19.60 7.92
N SER A 164 -15.60 20.85 8.21
CA SER A 164 -15.56 21.39 9.58
C SER A 164 -16.37 20.55 10.56
N GLY A 165 -15.71 20.08 11.61
CA GLY A 165 -16.34 19.28 12.69
C GLY A 165 -16.18 17.78 12.51
N TYR A 166 -15.57 17.32 11.43
CA TYR A 166 -15.22 15.92 11.22
C TYR A 166 -13.74 15.66 11.49
N SER A 167 -13.40 14.41 11.78
CA SER A 167 -12.07 13.94 12.15
C SER A 167 -11.59 12.81 11.23
N LYS A 168 -10.32 12.45 11.33
CA LYS A 168 -9.74 11.25 10.70
C LYS A 168 -10.54 9.98 11.03
N GLU A 169 -10.99 9.84 12.28
CA GLU A 169 -11.78 8.69 12.75
C GLU A 169 -13.14 8.62 12.05
N ASP A 170 -13.77 9.76 11.76
CA ASP A 170 -15.01 9.81 10.97
C ASP A 170 -14.78 9.30 9.54
N ALA A 171 -13.68 9.72 8.92
CA ALA A 171 -13.29 9.24 7.59
C ALA A 171 -13.00 7.73 7.60
N ILE A 172 -12.25 7.23 8.58
CA ILE A 172 -11.95 5.79 8.71
C ILE A 172 -13.25 5.01 8.95
N SER A 173 -14.20 5.53 9.72
CA SER A 173 -15.49 4.86 9.98
C SER A 173 -16.38 4.68 8.72
N PHE A 174 -16.16 5.47 7.68
CA PHE A 174 -16.83 5.35 6.39
C PHE A 174 -16.29 4.18 5.54
N LEU A 175 -15.00 3.83 5.69
CA LEU A 175 -14.29 2.91 4.81
C LEU A 175 -14.86 1.47 4.76
N PRO A 176 -15.35 0.86 5.88
CA PRO A 176 -16.01 -0.45 5.80
C PRO A 176 -17.22 -0.46 4.86
N GLY A 177 -18.07 0.56 4.95
CA GLY A 177 -19.24 0.68 4.07
C GLY A 177 -18.88 0.89 2.60
N PHE A 178 -17.80 1.62 2.33
CA PHE A 178 -17.25 1.78 0.98
C PHE A 178 -16.70 0.45 0.44
N ARG A 179 -15.89 -0.27 1.24
CA ARG A 179 -15.37 -1.61 0.90
C ARG A 179 -16.49 -2.59 0.56
N ASP A 180 -17.56 -2.61 1.35
CA ASP A 180 -18.71 -3.48 1.11
C ASP A 180 -19.42 -3.12 -0.20
N ALA A 181 -19.62 -1.84 -0.48
CA ALA A 181 -20.23 -1.38 -1.73
C ALA A 181 -19.38 -1.73 -2.96
N VAL A 182 -18.05 -1.66 -2.86
CA VAL A 182 -17.12 -2.11 -3.90
C VAL A 182 -17.19 -3.62 -4.08
N ALA A 183 -17.27 -4.41 -2.99
CA ALA A 183 -17.37 -5.87 -3.04
C ALA A 183 -18.67 -6.37 -3.70
N GLU A 184 -19.74 -5.58 -3.63
CA GLU A 184 -21.03 -5.87 -4.31
C GLU A 184 -21.01 -5.49 -5.80
N SER A 185 -19.91 -4.93 -6.31
CA SER A 185 -19.81 -4.33 -7.66
C SER A 185 -18.82 -5.07 -8.55
N ASP A 186 -18.69 -4.69 -9.83
CA ASP A 186 -17.81 -5.35 -10.79
C ASP A 186 -16.40 -4.75 -10.76
N TYR A 187 -15.56 -5.26 -9.85
CA TYR A 187 -14.13 -4.92 -9.75
C TYR A 187 -13.21 -6.12 -10.06
N ALA A 188 -13.77 -7.27 -10.43
CA ALA A 188 -12.99 -8.47 -10.72
C ALA A 188 -11.91 -8.20 -11.80
N ASP A 189 -10.74 -8.79 -11.64
CA ASP A 189 -9.60 -8.71 -12.55
C ASP A 189 -9.04 -7.30 -12.80
N THR A 190 -9.39 -6.32 -11.94
CA THR A 190 -8.82 -4.96 -12.02
C THR A 190 -7.58 -4.78 -11.17
N SER A 191 -7.31 -5.70 -10.26
CA SER A 191 -6.34 -5.54 -9.17
C SER A 191 -6.56 -4.26 -8.36
N TYR A 192 -7.81 -3.79 -8.30
CA TYR A 192 -8.16 -2.56 -7.57
C TYR A 192 -7.84 -2.70 -6.09
N HIS A 193 -7.15 -1.72 -5.55
CA HIS A 193 -6.97 -1.53 -4.12
C HIS A 193 -7.02 -0.04 -3.78
N LEU A 194 -7.19 0.26 -2.51
CA LEU A 194 -7.41 1.61 -2.02
C LEU A 194 -6.49 1.90 -0.83
N GLY A 195 -5.82 3.03 -0.88
CA GLY A 195 -5.09 3.62 0.26
C GLY A 195 -5.64 4.99 0.61
N ASN A 196 -5.75 5.25 1.91
CA ASN A 196 -6.06 6.57 2.46
C ASN A 196 -4.88 7.00 3.32
N TYR A 197 -4.30 8.17 3.02
CA TYR A 197 -3.08 8.68 3.63
C TYR A 197 -3.41 10.02 4.28
N PHE A 198 -3.56 10.04 5.60
CA PHE A 198 -3.82 11.25 6.39
C PHE A 198 -2.49 11.92 6.72
N PHE A 199 -2.36 13.21 6.41
CA PHE A 199 -1.15 13.95 6.79
C PHE A 199 -0.93 13.82 8.29
N HIS A 200 0.28 13.39 8.68
CA HIS A 200 0.57 13.03 10.06
C HIS A 200 0.46 14.25 11.00
N GLU A 201 0.98 15.42 10.59
CA GLU A 201 0.93 16.64 11.36
C GLU A 201 -0.41 17.37 11.27
N ASP A 202 -1.14 17.25 10.15
CA ASP A 202 -2.44 17.88 9.92
C ASP A 202 -3.43 16.89 9.29
N PRO A 203 -4.05 16.03 10.11
CA PRO A 203 -4.97 15.02 9.61
C PRO A 203 -6.31 15.58 9.09
N SER A 204 -6.48 16.91 9.01
CA SER A 204 -7.64 17.53 8.34
C SER A 204 -7.60 17.36 6.82
N SER A 205 -6.42 17.02 6.25
CA SER A 205 -6.23 16.73 4.84
C SER A 205 -5.73 15.30 4.67
N PHE A 206 -6.10 14.67 3.55
CA PHE A 206 -5.66 13.31 3.24
C PHE A 206 -5.62 13.07 1.73
N LEU A 207 -4.84 12.05 1.34
CA LEU A 207 -4.84 11.53 -0.02
C LEU A 207 -5.78 10.33 -0.10
N TRP A 208 -6.65 10.34 -1.08
CA TRP A 208 -7.42 9.20 -1.52
C TRP A 208 -6.74 8.63 -2.77
N MET A 209 -6.15 7.44 -2.66
CA MET A 209 -5.36 6.86 -3.74
C MET A 209 -5.98 5.55 -4.22
N ASN A 210 -6.42 5.54 -5.48
CA ASN A 210 -6.91 4.37 -6.17
C ASN A 210 -5.76 3.72 -6.94
N PHE A 211 -5.65 2.40 -6.88
CA PHE A 211 -4.61 1.64 -7.55
C PHE A 211 -5.21 0.51 -8.36
N THR A 212 -4.62 0.23 -9.52
CA THR A 212 -4.97 -0.91 -10.38
C THR A 212 -3.74 -1.40 -11.14
N ASN A 213 -3.84 -2.58 -11.79
CA ASN A 213 -2.75 -3.13 -12.59
C ASN A 213 -2.52 -2.43 -13.94
N SER A 214 -3.39 -1.51 -14.34
CA SER A 214 -3.28 -0.78 -15.61
C SER A 214 -4.26 0.38 -15.69
N LYS A 215 -4.00 1.32 -16.58
CA LYS A 215 -4.93 2.42 -16.91
C LYS A 215 -6.28 1.91 -17.41
N GLU A 216 -6.31 0.78 -18.15
CA GLU A 216 -7.55 0.17 -18.62
C GLU A 216 -8.38 -0.37 -17.44
N SER A 217 -7.74 -1.06 -16.51
CA SER A 217 -8.37 -1.53 -15.28
C SER A 217 -8.89 -0.38 -14.41
N MET A 218 -8.17 0.76 -14.35
CA MET A 218 -8.64 1.96 -13.68
C MET A 218 -9.93 2.49 -14.32
N SER A 219 -9.97 2.55 -15.65
CA SER A 219 -11.17 2.97 -16.37
C SER A 219 -12.35 2.03 -16.15
N LYS A 220 -12.10 0.71 -16.00
CA LYS A 220 -13.12 -0.29 -15.65
C LYS A 220 -13.61 -0.06 -14.21
N ALA A 221 -12.71 0.12 -13.25
CA ALA A 221 -13.05 0.40 -11.85
C ALA A 221 -13.86 1.70 -11.71
N ALA A 222 -13.46 2.78 -12.40
CA ALA A 222 -14.18 4.05 -12.44
C ALA A 222 -15.60 3.89 -13.00
N SER A 223 -15.76 3.10 -14.07
CA SER A 223 -17.07 2.82 -14.66
C SER A 223 -17.97 2.03 -13.70
N SER A 224 -17.40 1.05 -12.98
CA SER A 224 -18.13 0.29 -11.95
C SER A 224 -18.52 1.18 -10.76
N PHE A 225 -17.63 2.08 -10.32
CA PHE A 225 -17.93 3.07 -9.29
C PHE A 225 -19.15 3.93 -9.67
N GLU A 226 -19.12 4.53 -10.86
CA GLU A 226 -20.20 5.40 -11.34
C GLU A 226 -21.54 4.67 -11.45
N ALA A 227 -21.52 3.41 -11.90
CA ALA A 227 -22.74 2.63 -12.12
C ALA A 227 -23.35 2.06 -10.83
N ASN A 228 -22.54 1.69 -9.85
CA ASN A 228 -22.96 0.82 -8.75
C ASN A 228 -22.68 1.37 -7.33
N VAL A 229 -21.66 2.21 -7.18
CA VAL A 229 -21.15 2.64 -5.86
C VAL A 229 -21.52 4.10 -5.57
N ARG A 230 -21.40 4.98 -6.57
CA ARG A 230 -21.49 6.43 -6.41
C ARG A 230 -22.79 6.88 -5.76
N GLU A 231 -23.94 6.40 -6.25
CA GLU A 231 -25.25 6.84 -5.78
C GLU A 231 -25.41 6.57 -4.27
N LYS A 232 -24.86 5.45 -3.78
CA LYS A 232 -24.95 5.02 -2.38
C LYS A 232 -23.90 5.73 -1.51
N MET A 233 -22.65 5.85 -1.98
CA MET A 233 -21.52 6.21 -1.14
C MET A 233 -21.14 7.68 -1.23
N PHE A 234 -21.29 8.33 -2.39
CA PHE A 234 -20.87 9.72 -2.55
C PHE A 234 -21.62 10.72 -1.65
N PRO A 235 -22.94 10.61 -1.40
CA PRO A 235 -23.61 11.46 -0.43
C PRO A 235 -23.03 11.34 0.98
N LEU A 236 -22.71 10.09 1.43
CA LEU A 236 -22.13 9.84 2.74
C LEU A 236 -20.69 10.39 2.85
N PHE A 237 -19.91 10.22 1.78
CA PHE A 237 -18.57 10.82 1.68
C PHE A 237 -18.63 12.34 1.80
N SER A 238 -19.54 12.97 1.06
CA SER A 238 -19.68 14.43 1.01
C SER A 238 -20.14 15.06 2.34
N GLU A 239 -20.66 14.27 3.29
CA GLU A 239 -20.97 14.76 4.63
C GLU A 239 -19.70 15.11 5.42
N PHE A 240 -18.64 14.30 5.29
CA PHE A 240 -17.44 14.47 6.11
C PHE A 240 -16.22 15.01 5.34
N ALA A 241 -16.17 14.89 4.00
CA ALA A 241 -15.01 15.31 3.21
C ALA A 241 -15.39 15.84 1.83
N SER A 242 -14.45 16.56 1.23
CA SER A 242 -14.47 16.94 -0.18
C SER A 242 -13.08 16.80 -0.78
N CYS A 243 -12.99 16.37 -2.04
CA CYS A 243 -11.72 16.30 -2.76
C CYS A 243 -11.63 17.40 -3.82
N GLY A 244 -10.40 17.81 -4.13
CA GLY A 244 -10.12 18.72 -5.23
C GLY A 244 -10.65 18.19 -6.58
N GLU A 245 -10.92 19.11 -7.50
CA GLU A 245 -11.37 18.73 -8.86
C GLU A 245 -10.26 18.09 -9.68
N GLN A 246 -9.01 18.41 -9.35
CA GLN A 246 -7.84 17.87 -10.03
C GLN A 246 -7.46 16.52 -9.45
N MET A 247 -7.20 15.57 -10.32
CA MET A 247 -6.71 14.25 -10.03
C MET A 247 -5.30 14.10 -10.63
N ASP A 248 -4.35 13.69 -9.81
CA ASP A 248 -2.99 13.41 -10.25
C ASP A 248 -2.85 11.94 -10.65
N LEU A 249 -2.13 11.67 -11.71
CA LEU A 249 -2.00 10.35 -12.33
C LEU A 249 -0.54 9.90 -12.37
N TYR A 250 -0.29 8.68 -11.90
CA TYR A 250 1.07 8.13 -11.87
C TYR A 250 1.13 6.70 -12.42
N ASN A 251 2.27 6.39 -13.06
CA ASN A 251 2.74 5.04 -13.28
C ASN A 251 3.62 4.66 -12.07
N GLY A 252 3.25 3.62 -11.35
CA GLY A 252 3.96 3.19 -10.15
C GLY A 252 4.66 1.85 -10.34
N TYR A 253 5.67 1.61 -9.51
CA TYR A 253 6.41 0.35 -9.43
C TYR A 253 6.70 0.00 -7.98
N THR A 254 6.43 -1.24 -7.60
CA THR A 254 6.94 -1.80 -6.35
C THR A 254 8.46 -1.89 -6.45
N LEU A 255 9.19 -1.26 -5.54
CA LEU A 255 10.65 -1.27 -5.48
C LEU A 255 11.18 -2.24 -4.42
N TYR A 256 10.40 -2.48 -3.37
CA TYR A 256 10.67 -3.44 -2.31
C TYR A 256 9.37 -3.86 -1.64
N TRP A 257 9.31 -5.11 -1.20
CA TRP A 257 8.20 -5.61 -0.40
C TRP A 257 8.71 -6.58 0.67
N SER A 258 8.35 -6.35 1.92
CA SER A 258 8.80 -7.17 3.06
C SER A 258 8.39 -8.64 2.98
N ALA A 259 7.24 -8.93 2.34
CA ALA A 259 6.77 -10.30 2.13
C ALA A 259 7.55 -11.07 1.05
N ASP A 260 8.25 -10.37 0.14
CA ASP A 260 9.15 -10.93 -0.87
C ASP A 260 10.39 -10.03 -1.01
N LYS A 261 11.37 -10.25 -0.15
CA LYS A 261 12.61 -9.45 -0.08
C LYS A 261 13.52 -9.63 -1.30
N GLU A 262 13.28 -10.65 -2.13
CA GLU A 262 14.02 -10.89 -3.39
C GLU A 262 13.32 -10.29 -4.60
N PHE A 263 12.14 -9.70 -4.41
CA PHE A 263 11.40 -9.05 -5.48
C PHE A 263 12.23 -7.97 -6.17
N MET A 264 12.22 -7.99 -7.52
CA MET A 264 12.86 -6.97 -8.35
C MET A 264 11.88 -6.42 -9.37
N PRO A 265 11.70 -5.08 -9.44
CA PRO A 265 10.85 -4.48 -10.45
C PRO A 265 11.37 -4.73 -11.86
N ASN A 266 10.46 -4.90 -12.81
CA ASN A 266 10.78 -4.98 -14.23
C ASN A 266 10.28 -3.71 -14.93
N PHE A 267 11.16 -2.73 -15.08
CA PHE A 267 10.85 -1.48 -15.75
C PHE A 267 10.77 -1.70 -17.26
N PRO A 268 9.79 -1.10 -17.96
CA PRO A 268 9.69 -1.22 -19.42
C PRO A 268 10.91 -0.60 -20.10
N SER A 269 11.41 -1.26 -21.13
CA SER A 269 12.43 -0.66 -22.01
C SER A 269 11.77 0.48 -22.80
N ASN A 270 12.32 1.66 -22.73
CA ASN A 270 11.92 2.81 -23.54
C ASN A 270 12.26 2.60 -25.03
#